data_9434a59593f53f08dd899b5b8e2bc1de
#
_entry.id   9434a59593f53f08dd899b5b8e2bc1de
#
_cell.length_a   1.000
_cell.length_b   1.000
_cell.length_c   1.000
_cell.angle_alpha   90.00
_cell.angle_beta   90.00
_cell.angle_gamma   90.00
#
_symmetry.space_group_name_H-M   'P 1'
#
loop_
_entity.id
_entity.type
_entity.pdbx_description
1 polymer ?
#
loop_
_entity_poly.entity_id
_entity_poly.type
_entity_poly.pdbx_seq_one_letter_code
_entity_poly.pdbx_strand_id
1 'polypeptide(L)'
;GWGRSTPLTLLQTQLELFPDGHPDIPPESAAFLAALQDEVQQLSRLTHALLGMSDLQSVPRNDVILLSPMIDEVFADLAPLAERNGISLSREGENITVVGSDMLLCRMFSNLVENAVKYNHPGGMVKVDVQQRDRQAVIHVADTGRGIPQEFWQSIFQPFFRVDKSLSRELGGAGLGLPLVWEIARLHGGRVWVEESNDNGSALAVTLLLSASITDTVRR
;
A
#
# COMPACT_ATOMS: atom_id res chain seq x y z
N GLY A 1 -6.82 12.33 30.52
CA GLY A 1 -5.93 11.82 29.52
C GLY A 1 -5.02 12.91 29.01
N TRP A 2 -3.75 12.86 29.29
CA TRP A 2 -2.74 13.77 28.74
C TRP A 2 -2.46 13.34 27.32
N GLY A 3 -2.92 14.12 26.34
CA GLY A 3 -2.51 13.98 24.94
C GLY A 3 -1.02 14.27 24.86
N ARG A 4 -0.23 13.23 24.65
CA ARG A 4 1.21 13.38 24.35
C ARG A 4 1.31 13.95 22.95
N SER A 5 1.40 15.29 22.84
CA SER A 5 1.90 15.91 21.63
C SER A 5 3.31 15.39 21.40
N THR A 6 3.53 14.64 20.36
CA THR A 6 4.88 14.21 19.98
C THR A 6 5.70 15.46 19.64
N PRO A 7 7.03 15.47 19.84
CA PRO A 7 7.87 16.60 19.44
C PRO A 7 7.66 17.05 17.99
N LEU A 8 7.33 16.11 17.11
CA LEU A 8 6.99 16.36 15.71
C LEU A 8 5.68 17.17 15.56
N THR A 9 4.64 16.85 16.35
CA THR A 9 3.37 17.60 16.31
C THR A 9 3.57 19.03 16.77
N LEU A 10 4.41 19.25 17.80
CA LEU A 10 4.77 20.59 18.27
C LEU A 10 5.51 21.39 17.19
N LEU A 11 6.50 20.78 16.50
CA LEU A 11 7.22 21.40 15.40
C LEU A 11 6.30 21.75 14.25
N GLN A 12 5.37 20.85 13.87
CA GLN A 12 4.37 21.14 12.85
C GLN A 12 3.52 22.35 13.20
N THR A 13 2.96 22.37 14.40
CA THR A 13 2.14 23.50 14.88
C THR A 13 2.93 24.82 14.88
N GLN A 14 4.19 24.80 15.34
CA GLN A 14 5.04 26.01 15.34
C GLN A 14 5.33 26.51 13.93
N LEU A 15 5.63 25.63 12.99
CA LEU A 15 5.89 25.98 11.58
C LEU A 15 4.63 26.50 10.87
N GLU A 16 3.44 25.95 11.19
CA GLU A 16 2.17 26.39 10.65
C GLU A 16 1.76 27.79 11.17
N LEU A 17 2.01 28.07 12.45
CA LEU A 17 1.63 29.34 13.08
C LEU A 17 2.66 30.46 12.84
N PHE A 18 3.88 30.15 12.44
CA PHE A 18 4.95 31.16 12.31
C PHE A 18 4.62 32.22 11.23
N PRO A 19 4.10 31.90 10.04
CA PRO A 19 3.71 32.89 9.04
C PRO A 19 2.61 33.84 9.50
N ASP A 20 1.64 33.36 10.28
CA ASP A 20 0.51 34.15 10.77
C ASP A 20 0.95 35.25 11.75
N GLY A 21 2.02 34.97 12.50
CA GLY A 21 2.61 35.95 13.44
C GLY A 21 3.61 36.92 12.81
N HIS A 22 4.03 36.70 11.57
CA HIS A 22 5.10 37.44 10.90
C HIS A 22 4.76 37.78 9.43
N PRO A 23 3.87 38.73 9.17
CA PRO A 23 3.39 39.01 7.80
C PRO A 23 4.47 39.55 6.84
N ASP A 24 5.58 40.07 7.37
CA ASP A 24 6.67 40.67 6.59
C ASP A 24 7.88 39.74 6.38
N ILE A 25 7.66 38.44 6.30
CA ILE A 25 8.76 37.48 6.08
C ILE A 25 9.36 37.66 4.68
N PRO A 26 10.69 37.78 4.56
CA PRO A 26 11.35 37.82 3.26
C PRO A 26 11.02 36.57 2.41
N PRO A 27 10.88 36.69 1.07
CA PRO A 27 10.52 35.55 0.20
C PRO A 27 11.46 34.35 0.33
N GLU A 28 12.75 34.57 0.53
CA GLU A 28 13.72 33.48 0.76
C GLU A 28 13.45 32.72 2.06
N SER A 29 13.08 33.41 3.15
CA SER A 29 12.74 32.82 4.42
C SER A 29 11.40 32.07 4.35
N ALA A 30 10.43 32.60 3.61
CA ALA A 30 9.15 31.94 3.36
C ALA A 30 9.33 30.63 2.59
N ALA A 31 10.19 30.62 1.55
CA ALA A 31 10.52 29.42 0.80
C ALA A 31 11.24 28.37 1.66
N PHE A 32 12.15 28.81 2.53
CA PHE A 32 12.83 27.93 3.48
C PHE A 32 11.88 27.31 4.52
N LEU A 33 10.95 28.11 5.06
CA LEU A 33 9.93 27.64 5.99
C LEU A 33 8.99 26.62 5.34
N ALA A 34 8.57 26.86 4.10
CA ALA A 34 7.75 25.91 3.34
C ALA A 34 8.49 24.56 3.14
N ALA A 35 9.78 24.62 2.78
CA ALA A 35 10.60 23.41 2.67
C ALA A 35 10.74 22.66 4.01
N LEU A 36 10.91 23.39 5.14
CA LEU A 36 10.93 22.77 6.47
C LEU A 36 9.58 22.16 6.85
N GLN A 37 8.47 22.80 6.51
CA GLN A 37 7.12 22.24 6.74
C GLN A 37 6.94 20.91 5.99
N ASP A 38 7.35 20.86 4.72
CA ASP A 38 7.32 19.64 3.92
C ASP A 38 8.14 18.50 4.55
N GLU A 39 9.35 18.79 5.02
CA GLU A 39 10.23 17.82 5.68
C GLU A 39 9.65 17.32 7.00
N VAL A 40 9.10 18.21 7.84
CA VAL A 40 8.48 17.82 9.12
C VAL A 40 7.21 17.00 8.89
N GLN A 41 6.39 17.35 7.89
CA GLN A 41 5.25 16.53 7.49
C GLN A 41 5.68 15.15 6.99
N GLN A 42 6.76 15.09 6.23
CA GLN A 42 7.33 13.83 5.78
C GLN A 42 7.78 12.98 6.97
N LEU A 43 8.56 13.54 7.90
CA LEU A 43 8.99 12.85 9.12
C LEU A 43 7.80 12.35 9.96
N SER A 44 6.75 13.14 10.09
CA SER A 44 5.54 12.74 10.81
C SER A 44 4.87 11.53 10.15
N ARG A 45 4.70 11.55 8.83
CA ARG A 45 4.18 10.41 8.06
C ARG A 45 5.06 9.17 8.23
N LEU A 46 6.38 9.33 8.22
CA LEU A 46 7.36 8.26 8.44
C LEU A 46 7.20 7.62 9.82
N THR A 47 7.10 8.45 10.85
CA THR A 47 6.97 8.00 12.25
C THR A 47 5.65 7.23 12.45
N HIS A 48 4.54 7.76 11.94
CA HIS A 48 3.24 7.08 12.02
C HIS A 48 3.22 5.75 11.27
N ALA A 49 3.89 5.67 10.14
CA ALA A 49 3.97 4.43 9.37
C ALA A 49 4.83 3.37 10.07
N LEU A 50 5.98 3.76 10.65
CA LEU A 50 6.82 2.85 11.43
C LEU A 50 6.09 2.34 12.68
N LEU A 51 5.40 3.23 13.41
CA LEU A 51 4.56 2.83 14.54
C LEU A 51 3.44 1.89 14.10
N GLY A 52 2.76 2.20 13.00
CA GLY A 52 1.73 1.34 12.41
C GLY A 52 2.25 -0.03 11.97
N MET A 53 3.51 -0.14 11.52
CA MET A 53 4.14 -1.42 11.19
C MET A 53 4.50 -2.23 12.44
N SER A 54 4.89 -1.58 13.54
CA SER A 54 5.18 -2.24 14.81
C SER A 54 3.92 -2.90 15.40
N ASP A 55 2.76 -2.27 15.26
CA ASP A 55 1.50 -2.78 15.81
C ASP A 55 0.90 -3.94 14.99
N LEU A 56 1.32 -4.13 13.73
CA LEU A 56 0.80 -5.20 12.86
C LEU A 56 1.02 -6.60 13.43
N GLN A 57 2.10 -6.81 14.19
CA GLN A 57 2.41 -8.12 14.77
C GLN A 57 1.41 -8.54 15.84
N SER A 58 0.80 -7.58 16.54
CA SER A 58 -0.18 -7.82 17.60
C SER A 58 -1.59 -8.10 17.07
N VAL A 59 -1.86 -7.83 15.79
CA VAL A 59 -3.19 -8.02 15.19
C VAL A 59 -3.49 -9.53 15.06
N PRO A 60 -4.63 -10.02 15.59
CA PRO A 60 -5.05 -11.40 15.40
C PRO A 60 -5.23 -11.76 13.91
N ARG A 61 -4.89 -12.99 13.54
CA ARG A 61 -4.94 -13.49 12.16
C ARG A 61 -5.68 -14.82 12.12
N ASN A 62 -6.91 -14.84 12.67
CA ASN A 62 -7.72 -16.05 12.85
C ASN A 62 -9.04 -15.99 12.04
N ASP A 63 -9.25 -14.93 11.24
CA ASP A 63 -10.45 -14.79 10.45
C ASP A 63 -10.41 -15.74 9.25
N VAL A 64 -11.58 -16.29 8.90
CA VAL A 64 -11.76 -17.11 7.69
C VAL A 64 -12.26 -16.17 6.59
N ILE A 65 -11.44 -15.95 5.59
CA ILE A 65 -11.61 -14.88 4.62
C ILE A 65 -11.75 -15.46 3.21
N LEU A 66 -12.83 -15.12 2.54
CA LEU A 66 -13.04 -15.36 1.12
C LEU A 66 -12.38 -14.22 0.32
N LEU A 67 -11.40 -14.55 -0.51
CA LEU A 67 -10.60 -13.53 -1.22
C LEU A 67 -11.42 -12.77 -2.26
N SER A 68 -12.33 -13.43 -2.98
CA SER A 68 -13.10 -12.78 -4.03
C SER A 68 -13.98 -11.63 -3.53
N PRO A 69 -14.84 -11.81 -2.50
CA PRO A 69 -15.63 -10.71 -1.95
C PRO A 69 -14.77 -9.57 -1.39
N MET A 70 -13.65 -9.90 -0.73
CA MET A 70 -12.72 -8.89 -0.19
C MET A 70 -12.12 -8.03 -1.31
N ILE A 71 -11.69 -8.64 -2.42
CA ILE A 71 -11.13 -7.92 -3.55
C ILE A 71 -12.22 -7.05 -4.22
N ASP A 72 -13.46 -7.57 -4.32
CA ASP A 72 -14.59 -6.81 -4.86
C ASP A 72 -14.92 -5.58 -3.98
N GLU A 73 -14.82 -5.70 -2.65
CA GLU A 73 -14.95 -4.58 -1.72
C GLU A 73 -13.83 -3.54 -1.90
N VAL A 74 -12.57 -3.99 -2.03
CA VAL A 74 -11.44 -3.11 -2.33
C VAL A 74 -11.66 -2.38 -3.66
N PHE A 75 -12.19 -3.04 -4.68
CA PHE A 75 -12.51 -2.39 -5.95
C PHE A 75 -13.61 -1.35 -5.81
N ALA A 76 -14.65 -1.63 -5.02
CA ALA A 76 -15.71 -0.66 -4.75
C ALA A 76 -15.17 0.60 -4.05
N ASP A 77 -14.31 0.44 -3.06
CA ASP A 77 -13.68 1.54 -2.33
C ASP A 77 -12.74 2.38 -3.23
N LEU A 78 -12.06 1.75 -4.16
CA LEU A 78 -11.13 2.41 -5.07
C LEU A 78 -11.74 2.84 -6.40
N ALA A 79 -13.02 2.52 -6.67
CA ALA A 79 -13.71 2.90 -7.90
C ALA A 79 -13.65 4.41 -8.17
N PRO A 80 -13.88 5.32 -7.18
CA PRO A 80 -13.77 6.76 -7.44
C PRO A 80 -12.36 7.22 -7.84
N LEU A 81 -11.32 6.53 -7.34
CA LEU A 81 -9.93 6.80 -7.73
C LEU A 81 -9.65 6.29 -9.14
N ALA A 82 -10.10 5.07 -9.46
CA ALA A 82 -9.94 4.46 -10.76
C ALA A 82 -10.66 5.28 -11.86
N GLU A 83 -11.90 5.69 -11.62
CA GLU A 83 -12.69 6.53 -12.53
C GLU A 83 -12.00 7.87 -12.81
N ARG A 84 -11.51 8.57 -11.79
CA ARG A 84 -10.78 9.84 -11.97
C ARG A 84 -9.52 9.70 -12.80
N ASN A 85 -8.88 8.53 -12.76
CA ASN A 85 -7.67 8.25 -13.54
C ASN A 85 -8.00 7.55 -14.88
N GLY A 86 -9.25 7.25 -15.17
CA GLY A 86 -9.68 6.55 -16.38
C GLY A 86 -9.21 5.10 -16.45
N ILE A 87 -9.14 4.41 -15.30
CA ILE A 87 -8.65 3.03 -15.17
C ILE A 87 -9.81 2.07 -14.94
N SER A 88 -9.82 0.95 -15.68
CA SER A 88 -10.75 -0.14 -15.45
C SER A 88 -10.19 -1.16 -14.44
N LEU A 89 -11.04 -1.62 -13.53
CA LEU A 89 -10.73 -2.67 -12.56
C LEU A 89 -11.42 -3.96 -12.95
N SER A 90 -10.71 -5.09 -12.90
CA SER A 90 -11.29 -6.41 -13.18
C SER A 90 -10.70 -7.48 -12.29
N ARG A 91 -11.52 -8.48 -11.91
CA ARG A 91 -11.09 -9.65 -11.16
C ARG A 91 -11.43 -10.92 -11.92
N GLU A 92 -10.52 -11.89 -11.88
CA GLU A 92 -10.70 -13.22 -12.41
C GLU A 92 -10.21 -14.29 -11.40
N GLY A 93 -10.33 -15.55 -11.79
CA GLY A 93 -9.80 -16.69 -11.05
C GLY A 93 -10.76 -17.29 -10.01
N GLU A 94 -10.18 -18.00 -9.04
CA GLU A 94 -10.90 -18.85 -8.11
C GLU A 94 -11.34 -18.10 -6.86
N ASN A 95 -12.47 -18.54 -6.26
CA ASN A 95 -12.90 -18.02 -4.96
C ASN A 95 -12.26 -18.85 -3.84
N ILE A 96 -11.12 -18.39 -3.36
CA ILE A 96 -10.27 -19.11 -2.40
C ILE A 96 -10.47 -18.57 -0.99
N THR A 97 -10.42 -19.47 -0.01
CA THR A 97 -10.48 -19.13 1.41
C THR A 97 -9.11 -19.22 2.06
N VAL A 98 -8.73 -18.16 2.76
CA VAL A 98 -7.50 -18.10 3.57
C VAL A 98 -7.83 -17.85 5.03
N VAL A 99 -6.86 -18.13 5.91
CA VAL A 99 -6.93 -17.71 7.32
C VAL A 99 -5.97 -16.55 7.53
N GLY A 100 -6.48 -15.46 8.10
CA GLY A 100 -5.68 -14.27 8.28
C GLY A 100 -6.36 -13.21 9.13
N SER A 101 -5.94 -11.96 8.99
CA SER A 101 -6.63 -10.80 9.50
C SER A 101 -7.33 -10.09 8.35
N ASP A 102 -8.65 -9.98 8.43
CA ASP A 102 -9.49 -9.29 7.44
C ASP A 102 -8.99 -7.87 7.21
N MET A 103 -8.79 -7.11 8.27
CA MET A 103 -8.28 -5.74 8.21
C MET A 103 -6.91 -5.63 7.52
N LEU A 104 -5.96 -6.53 7.81
CA LEU A 104 -4.62 -6.48 7.24
C LEU A 104 -4.62 -6.89 5.76
N LEU A 105 -5.37 -7.95 5.41
CA LEU A 105 -5.46 -8.38 4.01
C LEU A 105 -6.19 -7.36 3.15
N CYS A 106 -7.28 -6.77 3.62
CA CYS A 106 -7.96 -5.67 2.95
C CYS A 106 -6.98 -4.50 2.70
N ARG A 107 -6.20 -4.11 3.71
CA ARG A 107 -5.18 -3.06 3.59
C ARG A 107 -4.06 -3.42 2.60
N MET A 108 -3.65 -4.67 2.55
CA MET A 108 -2.67 -5.17 1.60
C MET A 108 -3.17 -5.05 0.16
N PHE A 109 -4.38 -5.54 -0.13
CA PHE A 109 -4.97 -5.46 -1.47
C PHE A 109 -5.26 -4.02 -1.87
N SER A 110 -5.76 -3.18 -0.94
CA SER A 110 -5.95 -1.75 -1.20
C SER A 110 -4.66 -1.06 -1.64
N ASN A 111 -3.53 -1.32 -0.96
CA ASN A 111 -2.23 -0.75 -1.34
C ASN A 111 -1.74 -1.23 -2.71
N LEU A 112 -1.94 -2.51 -3.04
CA LEU A 112 -1.55 -3.06 -4.34
C LEU A 112 -2.37 -2.45 -5.48
N VAL A 113 -3.71 -2.44 -5.34
CA VAL A 113 -4.61 -1.90 -6.36
C VAL A 113 -4.47 -0.38 -6.49
N GLU A 114 -4.34 0.34 -5.36
CA GLU A 114 -4.12 1.79 -5.37
C GLU A 114 -2.83 2.16 -6.11
N ASN A 115 -1.73 1.43 -5.88
CA ASN A 115 -0.49 1.62 -6.62
C ASN A 115 -0.66 1.34 -8.11
N ALA A 116 -1.32 0.24 -8.46
CA ALA A 116 -1.59 -0.13 -9.84
C ALA A 116 -2.45 0.92 -10.59
N VAL A 117 -3.36 1.60 -9.89
CA VAL A 117 -4.14 2.72 -10.43
C VAL A 117 -3.30 3.99 -10.55
N LYS A 118 -2.54 4.35 -9.50
CA LYS A 118 -1.76 5.62 -9.45
C LYS A 118 -0.62 5.67 -10.46
N TYR A 119 0.02 4.53 -10.75
CA TYR A 119 1.15 4.45 -11.68
C TYR A 119 0.75 3.98 -13.08
N ASN A 120 -0.55 3.96 -13.36
CA ASN A 120 -1.11 3.64 -14.67
C ASN A 120 -1.25 4.89 -15.55
N HIS A 121 -1.71 4.69 -16.79
CA HIS A 121 -2.07 5.77 -17.70
C HIS A 121 -3.57 5.78 -17.99
N PRO A 122 -4.16 6.92 -18.35
CA PRO A 122 -5.57 6.99 -18.71
C PRO A 122 -5.94 5.97 -19.81
N GLY A 123 -7.06 5.28 -19.65
CA GLY A 123 -7.48 4.18 -20.52
C GLY A 123 -6.86 2.82 -20.18
N GLY A 124 -6.01 2.77 -19.14
CA GLY A 124 -5.39 1.53 -18.69
C GLY A 124 -6.32 0.63 -17.87
N MET A 125 -5.76 -0.47 -17.42
CA MET A 125 -6.48 -1.52 -16.70
C MET A 125 -5.67 -2.01 -15.49
N VAL A 126 -6.37 -2.41 -14.43
CA VAL A 126 -5.84 -3.20 -13.32
C VAL A 126 -6.64 -4.50 -13.25
N LYS A 127 -5.94 -5.61 -13.23
CA LYS A 127 -6.52 -6.95 -13.16
C LYS A 127 -5.98 -7.68 -11.95
N VAL A 128 -6.87 -8.26 -11.15
CA VAL A 128 -6.51 -9.17 -10.06
C VAL A 128 -6.96 -10.58 -10.43
N ASP A 129 -6.00 -11.51 -10.47
CA ASP A 129 -6.25 -12.93 -10.73
C ASP A 129 -5.90 -13.76 -9.49
N VAL A 130 -6.79 -14.66 -9.08
CA VAL A 130 -6.63 -15.50 -7.89
C VAL A 130 -6.59 -16.96 -8.29
N GLN A 131 -5.51 -17.65 -7.97
CA GLN A 131 -5.30 -19.06 -8.30
C GLN A 131 -4.90 -19.85 -7.07
N GLN A 132 -5.32 -21.10 -7.00
CA GLN A 132 -4.79 -22.03 -6.02
C GLN A 132 -3.58 -22.78 -6.62
N ARG A 133 -2.46 -22.75 -5.91
CA ARG A 133 -1.29 -23.58 -6.23
C ARG A 133 -0.81 -24.28 -4.96
N ASP A 134 -0.91 -25.60 -4.97
CA ASP A 134 -0.61 -26.44 -3.82
C ASP A 134 -1.42 -26.05 -2.56
N ARG A 135 -0.74 -25.59 -1.51
CA ARG A 135 -1.34 -25.15 -0.24
C ARG A 135 -1.35 -23.63 -0.09
N GLN A 136 -1.27 -22.90 -1.18
CA GLN A 136 -1.25 -21.45 -1.21
C GLN A 136 -2.28 -20.90 -2.18
N ALA A 137 -2.86 -19.76 -1.83
CA ALA A 137 -3.47 -18.86 -2.77
C ALA A 137 -2.35 -18.01 -3.41
N VAL A 138 -2.34 -17.91 -4.72
CA VAL A 138 -1.45 -17.02 -5.48
C VAL A 138 -2.32 -15.95 -6.10
N ILE A 139 -2.05 -14.71 -5.76
CA ILE A 139 -2.81 -13.55 -6.21
C ILE A 139 -1.88 -12.70 -7.08
N HIS A 140 -2.24 -12.52 -8.34
CA HIS A 140 -1.54 -11.65 -9.28
C HIS A 140 -2.30 -10.32 -9.40
N VAL A 141 -1.60 -9.21 -9.17
CA VAL A 141 -2.12 -7.87 -9.42
C VAL A 141 -1.33 -7.29 -10.58
N ALA A 142 -1.96 -7.25 -11.75
CA ALA A 142 -1.37 -6.77 -12.98
C ALA A 142 -1.95 -5.41 -13.37
N ASP A 143 -1.11 -4.52 -13.85
CA ASP A 143 -1.48 -3.22 -14.39
C ASP A 143 -0.88 -3.01 -15.78
N THR A 144 -1.47 -2.10 -16.55
CA THR A 144 -0.97 -1.67 -17.85
C THR A 144 -0.22 -0.35 -17.77
N GLY A 145 0.37 -0.03 -16.62
CA GLY A 145 1.04 1.23 -16.34
C GLY A 145 2.46 1.30 -16.90
N ARG A 146 3.26 2.18 -16.31
CA ARG A 146 4.61 2.51 -16.77
C ARG A 146 5.68 1.47 -16.44
N GLY A 147 5.31 0.40 -15.74
CA GLY A 147 6.24 -0.63 -15.31
C GLY A 147 7.22 -0.20 -14.20
N ILE A 148 8.04 -1.14 -13.79
CA ILE A 148 9.06 -1.00 -12.75
C ILE A 148 10.38 -1.50 -13.35
N PRO A 149 11.42 -0.66 -13.46
CA PRO A 149 12.74 -1.08 -13.93
C PRO A 149 13.28 -2.25 -13.08
N GLN A 150 13.89 -3.23 -13.73
CA GLN A 150 14.31 -4.48 -13.08
C GLN A 150 15.27 -4.26 -11.91
N GLU A 151 16.10 -3.25 -11.98
CA GLU A 151 17.06 -2.87 -10.94
C GLU A 151 16.37 -2.46 -9.62
N PHE A 152 15.07 -2.09 -9.65
CA PHE A 152 14.32 -1.65 -8.47
C PHE A 152 13.36 -2.71 -7.91
N TRP A 153 13.22 -3.88 -8.52
CA TRP A 153 12.26 -4.92 -8.11
C TRP A 153 12.38 -5.34 -6.64
N GLN A 154 13.57 -5.34 -6.09
CA GLN A 154 13.78 -5.62 -4.67
C GLN A 154 13.62 -4.36 -3.80
N SER A 155 14.06 -3.22 -4.34
CA SER A 155 14.09 -1.95 -3.59
C SER A 155 12.72 -1.35 -3.36
N ILE A 156 11.72 -1.62 -4.23
CA ILE A 156 10.35 -1.08 -4.07
C ILE A 156 9.66 -1.54 -2.80
N PHE A 157 10.10 -2.63 -2.18
CA PHE A 157 9.59 -3.13 -0.90
C PHE A 157 10.32 -2.55 0.31
N GLN A 158 11.35 -1.73 0.11
CA GLN A 158 12.04 -1.03 1.19
C GLN A 158 11.25 0.22 1.59
N PRO A 159 11.15 0.52 2.89
CA PRO A 159 10.51 1.75 3.34
C PRO A 159 11.12 2.99 2.67
N PHE A 160 10.24 3.89 2.21
CA PHE A 160 10.59 5.19 1.61
C PHE A 160 11.27 5.14 0.24
N PHE A 161 11.48 3.96 -0.30
CA PHE A 161 12.02 3.84 -1.65
C PHE A 161 11.00 4.30 -2.70
N ARG A 162 11.48 4.98 -3.72
CA ARG A 162 10.67 5.52 -4.83
C ARG A 162 11.52 5.51 -6.09
N VAL A 163 10.97 4.97 -7.18
CA VAL A 163 11.65 4.94 -8.49
C VAL A 163 11.86 6.37 -9.02
N ASP A 164 10.85 7.23 -8.88
CA ASP A 164 10.92 8.64 -9.29
C ASP A 164 10.40 9.54 -8.15
N LYS A 165 11.30 10.40 -7.62
CA LYS A 165 10.98 11.32 -6.53
C LYS A 165 10.11 12.51 -6.98
N SER A 166 10.20 12.94 -8.24
CA SER A 166 9.46 14.09 -8.75
C SER A 166 7.99 13.75 -8.95
N LEU A 167 7.72 12.70 -9.68
CA LEU A 167 6.38 12.20 -9.95
C LEU A 167 5.63 11.81 -8.68
N SER A 168 6.35 11.26 -7.75
CA SER A 168 5.80 10.80 -6.49
C SER A 168 5.35 11.93 -5.56
N ARG A 169 5.83 13.18 -5.71
CA ARG A 169 5.28 14.34 -5.00
C ARG A 169 3.90 14.69 -5.55
N GLU A 170 3.70 14.65 -6.85
CA GLU A 170 2.42 14.92 -7.50
C GLU A 170 1.36 13.85 -7.14
N LEU A 171 1.75 12.57 -7.08
CA LEU A 171 0.86 11.45 -6.78
C LEU A 171 0.66 11.18 -5.27
N GLY A 172 1.34 11.93 -4.39
CA GLY A 172 1.03 11.97 -2.95
C GLY A 172 1.35 10.72 -2.14
N GLY A 173 2.38 9.93 -2.49
CA GLY A 173 2.74 8.71 -1.75
C GLY A 173 3.97 8.85 -0.84
N ALA A 174 3.94 8.25 0.36
CA ALA A 174 5.08 8.24 1.31
C ALA A 174 6.11 7.14 1.06
N GLY A 175 5.93 6.28 0.03
CA GLY A 175 6.80 5.12 -0.22
C GLY A 175 6.65 4.01 0.83
N LEU A 176 5.47 3.85 1.39
CA LEU A 176 5.18 2.92 2.49
C LEU A 176 4.16 1.84 2.13
N GLY A 177 3.46 1.98 1.01
CA GLY A 177 2.45 1.02 0.59
C GLY A 177 3.00 -0.37 0.33
N LEU A 178 4.01 -0.51 -0.53
CA LEU A 178 4.61 -1.81 -0.85
C LEU A 178 5.42 -2.43 0.31
N PRO A 179 6.19 -1.67 1.12
CA PRO A 179 6.75 -2.19 2.38
C PRO A 179 5.69 -2.79 3.32
N LEU A 180 4.52 -2.14 3.43
CA LEU A 180 3.41 -2.65 4.21
C LEU A 180 2.82 -3.94 3.61
N VAL A 181 2.67 -4.01 2.29
CA VAL A 181 2.26 -5.23 1.57
C VAL A 181 3.23 -6.37 1.88
N TRP A 182 4.53 -6.12 1.83
CA TRP A 182 5.57 -7.11 2.13
C TRP A 182 5.45 -7.64 3.57
N GLU A 183 5.29 -6.75 4.55
CA GLU A 183 5.17 -7.16 5.95
C GLU A 183 3.87 -7.92 6.21
N ILE A 184 2.74 -7.49 5.63
CA ILE A 184 1.46 -8.20 5.78
C ILE A 184 1.53 -9.59 5.15
N ALA A 185 2.06 -9.74 3.94
CA ALA A 185 2.24 -11.03 3.29
C ALA A 185 3.10 -11.96 4.16
N ARG A 186 4.23 -11.47 4.69
CA ARG A 186 5.11 -12.20 5.60
C ARG A 186 4.40 -12.65 6.88
N LEU A 187 3.60 -11.79 7.49
CA LEU A 187 2.83 -12.09 8.71
C LEU A 187 1.76 -13.17 8.47
N HIS A 188 1.30 -13.35 7.22
CA HIS A 188 0.38 -14.41 6.79
C HIS A 188 1.08 -15.64 6.21
N GLY A 189 2.40 -15.80 6.46
CA GLY A 189 3.18 -16.94 6.00
C GLY A 189 3.39 -16.99 4.48
N GLY A 190 3.16 -15.88 3.81
CA GLY A 190 3.33 -15.73 2.38
C GLY A 190 4.51 -14.84 1.99
N ARG A 191 4.51 -14.40 0.75
CA ARG A 191 5.52 -13.49 0.18
C ARG A 191 4.90 -12.64 -0.93
N VAL A 192 5.58 -11.54 -1.28
CA VAL A 192 5.26 -10.68 -2.43
C VAL A 192 6.52 -10.46 -3.26
N TRP A 193 6.36 -10.39 -4.59
CA TRP A 193 7.46 -10.09 -5.52
C TRP A 193 6.92 -9.46 -6.80
N VAL A 194 7.80 -8.84 -7.58
CA VAL A 194 7.51 -8.47 -8.96
C VAL A 194 7.70 -9.72 -9.81
N GLU A 195 6.65 -10.19 -10.48
CA GLU A 195 6.67 -11.38 -11.34
C GLU A 195 7.17 -11.02 -12.73
N GLU A 196 6.60 -9.98 -13.29
CA GLU A 196 7.07 -9.38 -14.54
C GLU A 196 6.81 -7.87 -14.55
N SER A 197 7.61 -7.14 -15.29
CA SER A 197 7.39 -5.72 -15.54
C SER A 197 8.19 -5.24 -16.73
N ASN A 198 7.55 -4.38 -17.53
CA ASN A 198 8.11 -3.76 -18.72
C ASN A 198 7.41 -2.41 -18.97
N ASP A 199 7.71 -1.75 -20.09
CA ASP A 199 7.13 -0.43 -20.42
C ASP A 199 5.60 -0.46 -20.66
N ASN A 200 4.97 -1.64 -20.69
CA ASN A 200 3.53 -1.80 -20.88
C ASN A 200 2.80 -2.23 -19.59
N GLY A 201 3.46 -2.21 -18.46
CA GLY A 201 2.86 -2.52 -17.18
C GLY A 201 3.69 -3.40 -16.26
N SER A 202 3.09 -3.75 -15.11
CA SER A 202 3.68 -4.61 -14.10
C SER A 202 2.70 -5.68 -13.64
N ALA A 203 3.25 -6.81 -13.17
CA ALA A 203 2.53 -7.81 -12.43
C ALA A 203 3.27 -8.09 -11.12
N LEU A 204 2.59 -7.84 -9.99
CA LEU A 204 3.03 -8.23 -8.66
C LEU A 204 2.27 -9.49 -8.25
N ALA A 205 3.01 -10.48 -7.74
CA ALA A 205 2.42 -11.70 -7.21
C ALA A 205 2.53 -11.74 -5.69
N VAL A 206 1.46 -12.18 -5.02
CA VAL A 206 1.39 -12.42 -3.57
C VAL A 206 0.98 -13.86 -3.33
N THR A 207 1.63 -14.53 -2.37
CA THR A 207 1.14 -15.81 -1.85
C THR A 207 0.59 -15.66 -0.44
N LEU A 208 -0.46 -16.42 -0.13
CA LEU A 208 -1.02 -16.57 1.20
C LEU A 208 -1.24 -18.05 1.49
N LEU A 209 -1.07 -18.48 2.74
CA LEU A 209 -1.38 -19.86 3.12
C LEU A 209 -2.89 -20.09 3.10
N LEU A 210 -3.31 -21.21 2.53
CA LEU A 210 -4.69 -21.63 2.58
C LEU A 210 -5.09 -21.98 4.01
N SER A 211 -6.37 -21.80 4.34
CA SER A 211 -6.98 -22.42 5.50
C SER A 211 -6.72 -23.92 5.42
N ALA A 212 -6.09 -24.51 6.43
CA ALA A 212 -6.01 -25.96 6.55
C ALA A 212 -7.46 -26.48 6.53
N SER A 213 -7.81 -27.24 5.49
CA SER A 213 -9.16 -27.74 5.31
C SER A 213 -9.60 -28.44 6.59
N ILE A 214 -10.74 -28.06 7.16
CA ILE A 214 -11.44 -28.74 8.28
C ILE A 214 -11.74 -30.21 7.94
N THR A 215 -11.45 -30.65 6.73
CA THR A 215 -11.73 -32.00 6.21
C THR A 215 -10.87 -33.11 6.81
N ASP A 216 -9.78 -32.82 7.52
CA ASP A 216 -8.93 -33.86 8.11
C ASP A 216 -9.32 -34.26 9.55
N THR A 217 -10.29 -33.57 10.17
CA THR A 217 -10.68 -33.85 11.57
C THR A 217 -11.87 -34.82 11.69
N VAL A 218 -12.48 -35.25 10.58
CA VAL A 218 -13.64 -36.20 10.58
C VAL A 218 -13.23 -37.64 10.18
N ARG A 219 -11.96 -37.92 9.99
CA ARG A 219 -11.44 -39.26 9.68
C ARG A 219 -10.43 -39.79 10.72
N ARG A 220 -10.72 -39.61 12.00
CA ARG A 220 -10.10 -40.42 13.05
C ARG A 220 -11.13 -40.87 14.07
#